data_25d1eb81e66412e8f80580729a34d9b6
#
_entry.id   25d1eb81e66412e8f80580729a34d9b6
#
_cell.length_a   1.000
_cell.length_b   1.000
_cell.length_c   1.000
_cell.angle_alpha   90.00
_cell.angle_beta   90.00
_cell.angle_gamma   90.00
#
_symmetry.space_group_name_H-M   'P 1'
#
loop_
_entity.id
_entity.type
_entity.pdbx_description
1 polymer ?
#
loop_
_entity_poly.entity_id
_entity_poly.type
_entity_poly.pdbx_seq_one_letter_code
_entity_poly.pdbx_strand_id
1 'polypeptide(L)'
;STSSYIGSSGLPIPGTCFCILDDSGSQMQTGQVGEIAVRGTVLLDRYYQKGTGELDGDGWLRTGDLGYFNGEGYLFIVDRKKDMINRGGEKIWSFDVENELYRLDGIDEAAVVGIPHDIYGEVPVAAVKLSPESILTEQQIQDLLKCRIAKYMIPSRILFLNELPLTPNNKVNKSVMRKFFMQPEQ
;
A
#
# COMPACT_ATOMS: atom_id res chain seq x y z
N SER A 1 -15.85 -16.44 -17.63
CA SER A 1 -14.69 -16.53 -16.72
C SER A 1 -13.97 -15.21 -16.75
N THR A 2 -14.11 -14.45 -15.70
CA THR A 2 -13.32 -13.24 -15.46
C THR A 2 -11.87 -13.72 -15.37
N SER A 3 -10.98 -13.15 -16.19
CA SER A 3 -9.60 -13.59 -16.22
C SER A 3 -8.94 -13.33 -14.86
N SER A 4 -8.49 -14.41 -14.23
CA SER A 4 -7.88 -14.44 -12.90
C SER A 4 -6.57 -13.64 -12.75
N TYR A 5 -6.08 -13.07 -13.85
CA TYR A 5 -4.83 -12.29 -13.92
C TYR A 5 -5.04 -10.78 -13.96
N ILE A 6 -6.28 -10.27 -14.02
CA ILE A 6 -6.54 -8.82 -14.04
C ILE A 6 -6.02 -8.19 -12.74
N GLY A 7 -5.17 -7.16 -12.85
CA GLY A 7 -4.54 -6.50 -11.73
C GLY A 7 -3.30 -7.20 -11.18
N SER A 8 -2.90 -8.37 -11.74
CA SER A 8 -1.66 -9.05 -11.36
C SER A 8 -0.44 -8.42 -12.02
N SER A 9 0.73 -8.64 -11.40
CA SER A 9 2.05 -8.34 -11.99
C SER A 9 2.52 -9.44 -12.95
N GLY A 10 1.74 -10.52 -13.13
CA GLY A 10 2.05 -11.63 -14.00
C GLY A 10 2.57 -12.88 -13.28
N LEU A 11 3.15 -13.77 -14.07
CA LEU A 11 3.80 -15.00 -13.61
C LEU A 11 5.32 -14.79 -13.49
N PRO A 12 6.01 -15.53 -12.60
CA PRO A 12 7.47 -15.54 -12.54
C PRO A 12 8.08 -15.88 -13.90
N ILE A 13 9.11 -15.12 -14.31
CA ILE A 13 9.87 -15.44 -15.54
C ILE A 13 10.84 -16.59 -15.29
N PRO A 14 11.19 -17.37 -16.33
CA PRO A 14 12.18 -18.45 -16.20
C PRO A 14 13.50 -17.96 -15.59
N GLY A 15 14.06 -18.73 -14.66
CA GLY A 15 15.29 -18.39 -13.94
C GLY A 15 15.08 -17.50 -12.72
N THR A 16 13.83 -17.15 -12.38
CA THR A 16 13.48 -16.47 -11.13
C THR A 16 12.54 -17.32 -10.27
N CYS A 17 12.71 -17.24 -8.97
CA CYS A 17 11.80 -17.81 -7.98
C CYS A 17 11.28 -16.68 -7.11
N PHE A 18 9.99 -16.72 -6.80
CA PHE A 18 9.36 -15.79 -5.89
C PHE A 18 8.72 -16.56 -4.74
N CYS A 19 8.75 -16.01 -3.55
CA CYS A 19 7.97 -16.48 -2.42
C CYS A 19 7.38 -15.30 -1.65
N ILE A 20 6.40 -15.58 -0.82
CA ILE A 20 5.81 -14.62 0.10
C ILE A 20 6.25 -15.00 1.49
N LEU A 21 6.82 -14.06 2.23
CA LEU A 21 7.38 -14.27 3.57
C LEU A 21 6.59 -13.48 4.60
N ASP A 22 6.40 -14.09 5.76
CA ASP A 22 5.92 -13.36 6.95
C ASP A 22 7.04 -12.52 7.61
N ASP A 23 6.71 -11.88 8.72
CA ASP A 23 7.68 -11.06 9.46
C ASP A 23 8.80 -11.90 10.10
N SER A 24 8.56 -13.21 10.35
CA SER A 24 9.57 -14.14 10.85
C SER A 24 10.50 -14.69 9.76
N GLY A 25 10.16 -14.47 8.48
CA GLY A 25 10.87 -15.02 7.34
C GLY A 25 10.36 -16.40 6.89
N SER A 26 9.27 -16.88 7.47
CA SER A 26 8.66 -18.15 7.07
C SER A 26 7.81 -17.95 5.80
N GLN A 27 7.84 -18.94 4.90
CA GLN A 27 7.06 -18.88 3.68
C GLN A 27 5.57 -19.03 3.97
N MET A 28 4.78 -18.12 3.39
CA MET A 28 3.33 -18.08 3.52
C MET A 28 2.63 -18.93 2.46
N GLN A 29 1.38 -19.31 2.75
CA GLN A 29 0.55 -20.06 1.81
C GLN A 29 -0.03 -19.16 0.72
N THR A 30 -0.45 -19.79 -0.38
CA THR A 30 -1.17 -19.13 -1.48
C THR A 30 -2.39 -18.37 -0.95
N GLY A 31 -2.58 -17.14 -1.43
CA GLY A 31 -3.65 -16.23 -1.01
C GLY A 31 -3.36 -15.40 0.23
N GLN A 32 -2.29 -15.68 0.95
CA GLN A 32 -1.88 -14.88 2.11
C GLN A 32 -0.95 -13.74 1.69
N VAL A 33 -1.17 -12.54 2.24
CA VAL A 33 -0.36 -11.35 1.99
C VAL A 33 0.86 -11.33 2.90
N GLY A 34 2.04 -11.14 2.33
CA GLY A 34 3.30 -10.98 3.03
C GLY A 34 4.33 -10.27 2.17
N GLU A 35 5.58 -10.22 2.64
CA GLU A 35 6.66 -9.57 1.89
C GLU A 35 7.11 -10.44 0.72
N ILE A 36 7.14 -9.83 -0.47
CA ILE A 36 7.62 -10.50 -1.68
C ILE A 36 9.12 -10.65 -1.59
N ALA A 37 9.61 -11.89 -1.68
CA ALA A 37 11.02 -12.19 -1.81
C ALA A 37 11.29 -12.83 -3.17
N VAL A 38 12.43 -12.50 -3.78
CA VAL A 38 12.82 -12.99 -5.09
C VAL A 38 14.23 -13.57 -5.05
N ARG A 39 14.44 -14.67 -5.77
CA ARG A 39 15.72 -15.32 -5.95
C ARG A 39 15.88 -15.73 -7.42
N GLY A 40 17.09 -15.60 -7.97
CA GLY A 40 17.35 -16.04 -9.35
C GLY A 40 18.66 -15.52 -9.92
N THR A 41 19.02 -16.06 -11.06
CA THR A 41 20.29 -15.74 -11.76
C THR A 41 20.30 -14.36 -12.41
N VAL A 42 19.14 -13.71 -12.51
CA VAL A 42 18.99 -12.37 -13.09
C VAL A 42 19.06 -11.25 -12.06
N LEU A 43 19.16 -11.60 -10.77
CA LEU A 43 19.27 -10.61 -9.71
C LEU A 43 20.69 -10.01 -9.68
N LEU A 44 20.76 -8.70 -9.49
CA LEU A 44 22.02 -8.00 -9.24
C LEU A 44 22.51 -8.34 -7.83
N ASP A 45 23.79 -8.68 -7.67
CA ASP A 45 24.40 -8.96 -6.37
C ASP A 45 24.32 -7.79 -5.40
N ARG A 46 24.16 -6.56 -5.90
CA ARG A 46 23.99 -5.31 -5.11
C ARG A 46 23.30 -4.22 -5.91
N TYR A 47 22.51 -3.40 -5.21
CA TYR A 47 22.15 -2.08 -5.72
C TYR A 47 23.36 -1.13 -5.61
N TYR A 48 23.72 -0.48 -6.71
CA TYR A 48 24.79 0.52 -6.72
C TYR A 48 24.47 1.65 -5.72
N GLN A 49 25.36 1.87 -4.74
CA GLN A 49 25.35 2.95 -3.73
C GLN A 49 24.24 2.96 -2.66
N LYS A 50 23.36 2.00 -2.54
CA LYS A 50 22.45 1.90 -1.38
C LYS A 50 22.48 0.46 -0.86
N GLY A 51 22.92 0.29 0.38
CA GLY A 51 22.94 -1.00 1.09
C GLY A 51 21.54 -1.57 1.42
N THR A 52 20.60 -1.44 0.49
CA THR A 52 19.26 -2.00 0.55
C THR A 52 19.14 -3.03 -0.56
N GLY A 53 19.17 -4.29 -0.18
CA GLY A 53 19.10 -5.41 -1.11
C GLY A 53 20.20 -6.44 -0.85
N GLU A 54 20.58 -6.63 0.42
CA GLU A 54 21.39 -7.79 0.77
C GLU A 54 20.53 -9.04 0.62
N LEU A 55 21.09 -10.04 -0.06
CA LEU A 55 20.50 -11.37 -0.08
C LEU A 55 20.55 -11.92 1.36
N ASP A 56 19.48 -12.55 1.79
CA ASP A 56 19.52 -13.29 3.04
C ASP A 56 20.43 -14.51 2.94
N GLY A 57 20.64 -15.25 4.06
CA GLY A 57 21.52 -16.41 4.11
C GLY A 57 21.16 -17.53 3.11
N ASP A 58 19.94 -17.54 2.59
CA ASP A 58 19.40 -18.48 1.62
C ASP A 58 19.34 -17.92 0.18
N GLY A 59 19.86 -16.71 -0.03
CA GLY A 59 19.96 -16.05 -1.34
C GLY A 59 18.66 -15.39 -1.81
N TRP A 60 17.74 -15.07 -0.91
CA TRP A 60 16.54 -14.32 -1.20
C TRP A 60 16.76 -12.82 -1.06
N LEU A 61 16.30 -12.06 -2.02
CA LEU A 61 16.19 -10.61 -1.98
C LEU A 61 14.80 -10.21 -1.50
N ARG A 62 14.70 -9.57 -0.35
CA ARG A 62 13.46 -8.97 0.14
C ARG A 62 13.20 -7.66 -0.59
N THR A 63 12.07 -7.57 -1.31
CA THR A 63 11.77 -6.43 -2.18
C THR A 63 11.29 -5.20 -1.42
N GLY A 64 10.75 -5.41 -0.22
CA GLY A 64 10.03 -4.39 0.54
C GLY A 64 8.63 -4.11 -0.01
N ASP A 65 8.19 -4.84 -1.04
CA ASP A 65 6.82 -4.80 -1.54
C ASP A 65 6.04 -5.97 -0.92
N LEU A 66 4.76 -5.75 -0.66
CA LEU A 66 3.83 -6.73 -0.11
C LEU A 66 2.94 -7.28 -1.22
N GLY A 67 2.65 -8.56 -1.16
CA GLY A 67 1.82 -9.19 -2.16
C GLY A 67 1.42 -10.62 -1.80
N TYR A 68 0.73 -11.25 -2.72
CA TYR A 68 0.30 -12.65 -2.61
C TYR A 68 0.27 -13.32 -3.97
N PHE A 69 0.33 -14.65 -3.98
CA PHE A 69 0.02 -15.44 -5.17
C PHE A 69 -1.42 -15.93 -5.10
N ASN A 70 -2.12 -15.86 -6.23
CA ASN A 70 -3.42 -16.53 -6.34
C ASN A 70 -3.24 -18.04 -6.61
N GLY A 71 -4.37 -18.78 -6.65
CA GLY A 71 -4.36 -20.23 -6.89
C GLY A 71 -3.80 -20.67 -8.24
N GLU A 72 -3.64 -19.75 -9.20
CA GLU A 72 -3.07 -20.01 -10.54
C GLU A 72 -1.61 -19.55 -10.66
N GLY A 73 -1.01 -19.05 -9.56
CA GLY A 73 0.38 -18.63 -9.51
C GLY A 73 0.67 -17.20 -9.98
N TYR A 74 -0.36 -16.39 -10.23
CA TYR A 74 -0.17 -14.97 -10.55
C TYR A 74 0.16 -14.17 -9.29
N LEU A 75 1.17 -13.29 -9.39
CA LEU A 75 1.60 -12.39 -8.31
C LEU A 75 0.76 -11.12 -8.33
N PHE A 76 0.21 -10.77 -7.18
CA PHE A 76 -0.47 -9.50 -6.93
C PHE A 76 0.33 -8.69 -5.93
N ILE A 77 0.71 -7.47 -6.31
CA ILE A 77 1.36 -6.51 -5.41
C ILE A 77 0.25 -5.67 -4.78
N VAL A 78 0.21 -5.61 -3.45
CA VAL A 78 -0.86 -4.90 -2.73
C VAL A 78 -0.38 -3.58 -2.14
N ASP A 79 0.86 -3.50 -1.62
CA ASP A 79 1.39 -2.27 -1.01
C ASP A 79 2.91 -2.35 -0.86
N ARG A 80 3.49 -1.31 -0.28
CA ARG A 80 4.86 -1.35 0.23
C ARG A 80 4.88 -1.61 1.74
N LYS A 81 5.80 -2.45 2.20
CA LYS A 81 5.96 -2.76 3.62
C LYS A 81 6.11 -1.50 4.50
N LYS A 82 6.84 -0.51 4.00
CA LYS A 82 7.04 0.80 4.68
C LYS A 82 5.81 1.72 4.68
N ASP A 83 4.81 1.42 3.84
CA ASP A 83 3.59 2.22 3.72
C ASP A 83 2.38 1.54 4.40
N MET A 84 2.58 0.30 4.90
CA MET A 84 1.62 -0.36 5.80
C MET A 84 1.47 0.46 7.09
N ILE A 85 0.25 0.66 7.51
CA ILE A 85 -0.11 1.42 8.71
C ILE A 85 -0.38 0.44 9.84
N ASN A 86 0.32 0.59 10.96
CA ASN A 86 0.12 -0.26 12.14
C ASN A 86 -0.68 0.50 13.20
N ARG A 87 -1.98 0.27 13.23
CA ARG A 87 -2.88 0.90 14.19
C ARG A 87 -3.19 -0.02 15.36
N GLY A 88 -2.46 0.13 16.45
CA GLY A 88 -2.71 -0.65 17.68
C GLY A 88 -2.55 -2.16 17.51
N GLY A 89 -1.69 -2.61 16.58
CA GLY A 89 -1.49 -4.01 16.24
C GLY A 89 -2.27 -4.48 14.99
N GLU A 90 -3.29 -3.71 14.57
CA GLU A 90 -4.01 -3.99 13.33
C GLU A 90 -3.21 -3.46 12.13
N LYS A 91 -2.97 -4.32 11.14
CA LYS A 91 -2.29 -3.97 9.90
C LYS A 91 -3.30 -3.42 8.91
N ILE A 92 -3.10 -2.19 8.44
CA ILE A 92 -3.94 -1.53 7.43
C ILE A 92 -3.09 -1.34 6.18
N TRP A 93 -3.57 -1.90 5.08
CA TRP A 93 -2.99 -1.67 3.77
C TRP A 93 -3.55 -0.38 3.21
N SER A 94 -2.69 0.59 2.90
CA SER A 94 -3.14 1.88 2.35
C SER A 94 -3.94 1.68 1.06
N PHE A 95 -3.54 0.72 0.24
CA PHE A 95 -4.21 0.34 -0.99
C PHE A 95 -5.69 -0.08 -0.80
N ASP A 96 -6.01 -0.83 0.26
CA ASP A 96 -7.40 -1.27 0.51
C ASP A 96 -8.30 -0.06 0.79
N VAL A 97 -7.81 0.88 1.58
CA VAL A 97 -8.57 2.10 1.90
C VAL A 97 -8.66 3.02 0.67
N GLU A 98 -7.57 3.16 -0.10
CA GLU A 98 -7.53 3.91 -1.36
C GLU A 98 -8.55 3.35 -2.35
N ASN A 99 -8.64 2.03 -2.53
CA ASN A 99 -9.62 1.39 -3.40
C ASN A 99 -11.07 1.69 -3.01
N GLU A 100 -11.39 1.70 -1.71
CA GLU A 100 -12.74 2.03 -1.27
C GLU A 100 -13.05 3.52 -1.43
N LEU A 101 -12.05 4.40 -1.28
CA LEU A 101 -12.20 5.82 -1.60
C LEU A 101 -12.48 6.04 -3.10
N TYR A 102 -11.75 5.36 -4.00
CA TYR A 102 -11.98 5.43 -5.45
C TYR A 102 -13.37 4.91 -5.89
N ARG A 103 -14.02 4.07 -5.09
CA ARG A 103 -15.38 3.59 -5.37
C ARG A 103 -16.48 4.56 -4.93
N LEU A 104 -16.12 5.66 -4.31
CA LEU A 104 -17.08 6.70 -3.93
C LEU A 104 -17.25 7.67 -5.09
N ASP A 105 -18.49 7.86 -5.53
CA ASP A 105 -18.79 8.85 -6.56
C ASP A 105 -18.37 10.24 -6.09
N GLY A 106 -17.65 10.96 -6.92
CA GLY A 106 -17.18 12.31 -6.64
C GLY A 106 -15.74 12.38 -6.09
N ILE A 107 -14.99 11.28 -6.07
CA ILE A 107 -13.55 11.25 -5.78
C ILE A 107 -12.78 10.88 -7.05
N ASP A 108 -11.93 11.78 -7.54
CA ASP A 108 -11.07 11.55 -8.70
C ASP A 108 -9.76 10.88 -8.34
N GLU A 109 -9.13 11.33 -7.24
CA GLU A 109 -7.86 10.80 -6.76
C GLU A 109 -7.89 10.65 -5.23
N ALA A 110 -7.28 9.59 -4.74
CA ALA A 110 -7.12 9.35 -3.31
C ALA A 110 -5.76 8.74 -3.00
N ALA A 111 -5.21 9.12 -1.86
CA ALA A 111 -4.02 8.46 -1.32
C ALA A 111 -4.11 8.43 0.21
N VAL A 112 -3.62 7.33 0.80
CA VAL A 112 -3.69 7.06 2.23
C VAL A 112 -2.30 6.87 2.80
N VAL A 113 -2.05 7.45 3.97
CA VAL A 113 -0.80 7.30 4.71
C VAL A 113 -1.07 7.12 6.19
N GLY A 114 -0.14 6.48 6.88
CA GLY A 114 -0.11 6.48 8.34
C GLY A 114 0.58 7.73 8.87
N ILE A 115 0.02 8.29 9.94
CA ILE A 115 0.69 9.32 10.74
C ILE A 115 0.80 8.85 12.20
N PRO A 116 1.81 9.30 12.95
CA PRO A 116 1.96 8.97 14.36
C PRO A 116 0.72 9.35 15.18
N HIS A 117 0.38 8.52 16.16
CA HIS A 117 -0.70 8.75 17.09
C HIS A 117 -0.35 8.19 18.48
N ASP A 118 -0.55 8.98 19.53
CA ASP A 118 -0.06 8.69 20.88
C ASP A 118 -0.57 7.36 21.47
N ILE A 119 -1.80 6.97 21.14
CA ILE A 119 -2.43 5.76 21.72
C ILE A 119 -2.27 4.56 20.78
N TYR A 120 -2.39 4.76 19.46
CA TYR A 120 -2.46 3.66 18.50
C TYR A 120 -1.16 3.40 17.74
N GLY A 121 -0.08 4.15 18.03
CA GLY A 121 1.15 4.12 17.27
C GLY A 121 0.99 4.86 15.95
N GLU A 122 0.13 4.37 15.06
CA GLU A 122 -0.25 5.07 13.82
C GLU A 122 -1.77 5.08 13.63
N VAL A 123 -2.24 6.06 12.85
CA VAL A 123 -3.63 6.11 12.34
C VAL A 123 -3.62 6.46 10.85
N PRO A 124 -4.56 5.88 10.07
CA PRO A 124 -4.71 6.25 8.67
C PRO A 124 -5.26 7.66 8.52
N VAL A 125 -4.72 8.40 7.55
CA VAL A 125 -5.23 9.67 7.06
C VAL A 125 -5.25 9.65 5.53
N ALA A 126 -6.18 10.37 4.91
CA ALA A 126 -6.33 10.39 3.47
C ALA A 126 -6.20 11.80 2.90
N ALA A 127 -5.55 11.95 1.76
CA ALA A 127 -5.70 13.11 0.90
C ALA A 127 -6.55 12.71 -0.30
N VAL A 128 -7.53 13.53 -0.65
CA VAL A 128 -8.44 13.28 -1.76
C VAL A 128 -8.53 14.50 -2.67
N LYS A 129 -8.65 14.24 -3.96
CA LYS A 129 -9.05 15.21 -4.96
C LYS A 129 -10.48 14.88 -5.34
N LEU A 130 -11.36 15.85 -5.16
CA LEU A 130 -12.75 15.71 -5.55
C LEU A 130 -12.93 16.01 -7.05
N SER A 131 -13.93 15.37 -7.65
CA SER A 131 -14.42 15.75 -8.98
C SER A 131 -14.98 17.18 -8.96
N PRO A 132 -14.95 17.92 -10.09
CA PRO A 132 -15.31 19.34 -10.13
C PRO A 132 -16.70 19.68 -9.57
N GLU A 133 -17.66 18.77 -9.66
CA GLU A 133 -19.03 18.97 -9.19
C GLU A 133 -19.30 18.34 -7.81
N SER A 134 -18.30 17.71 -7.21
CA SER A 134 -18.44 17.02 -5.93
C SER A 134 -18.39 18.02 -4.77
N ILE A 135 -19.32 17.85 -3.83
CA ILE A 135 -19.41 18.64 -2.59
C ILE A 135 -19.24 17.75 -1.34
N LEU A 136 -18.62 16.57 -1.51
CA LEU A 136 -18.40 15.66 -0.41
C LEU A 136 -17.58 16.32 0.70
N THR A 137 -18.05 16.15 1.93
CA THR A 137 -17.33 16.56 3.14
C THR A 137 -16.56 15.37 3.74
N GLU A 138 -15.58 15.66 4.60
CA GLU A 138 -14.85 14.64 5.35
C GLU A 138 -15.79 13.68 6.08
N GLN A 139 -16.78 14.21 6.80
CA GLN A 139 -17.76 13.42 7.55
C GLN A 139 -18.56 12.50 6.64
N GLN A 140 -19.01 12.98 5.49
CA GLN A 140 -19.76 12.16 4.53
C GLN A 140 -18.91 11.02 3.97
N ILE A 141 -17.64 11.28 3.63
CA ILE A 141 -16.71 10.23 3.15
C ILE A 141 -16.49 9.20 4.26
N GLN A 142 -16.23 9.63 5.50
CA GLN A 142 -16.07 8.71 6.62
C GLN A 142 -17.33 7.88 6.87
N ASP A 143 -18.53 8.47 6.77
CA ASP A 143 -19.80 7.75 6.96
C ASP A 143 -20.05 6.72 5.84
N LEU A 144 -19.70 7.05 4.60
CA LEU A 144 -19.78 6.10 3.49
C LEU A 144 -18.80 4.93 3.65
N LEU A 145 -17.61 5.20 4.14
CA LEU A 145 -16.61 4.17 4.41
C LEU A 145 -17.01 3.23 5.55
N LYS A 146 -17.78 3.68 6.55
CA LYS A 146 -18.26 2.82 7.66
C LYS A 146 -19.07 1.61 7.19
N CYS A 147 -19.71 1.71 6.03
CA CYS A 147 -20.49 0.62 5.45
C CYS A 147 -19.64 -0.34 4.61
N ARG A 148 -18.34 -0.03 4.38
CA ARG A 148 -17.49 -0.74 3.41
C ARG A 148 -16.27 -1.38 4.04
N ILE A 149 -15.65 -0.72 5.03
CA ILE A 149 -14.41 -1.16 5.68
C ILE A 149 -14.53 -1.17 7.20
N ALA A 150 -13.63 -1.89 7.85
CA ALA A 150 -13.59 -1.95 9.30
C ALA A 150 -13.30 -0.56 9.91
N LYS A 151 -13.85 -0.30 11.09
CA LYS A 151 -13.77 1.01 11.75
C LYS A 151 -12.33 1.49 11.95
N TYR A 152 -11.39 0.60 12.22
CA TYR A 152 -9.99 0.95 12.43
C TYR A 152 -9.29 1.38 11.13
N MET A 153 -9.81 1.01 9.96
CA MET A 153 -9.27 1.37 8.65
C MET A 153 -9.74 2.75 8.16
N ILE A 154 -10.82 3.30 8.76
CA ILE A 154 -11.38 4.58 8.33
C ILE A 154 -10.38 5.70 8.63
N PRO A 155 -10.02 6.54 7.62
CA PRO A 155 -9.13 7.67 7.84
C PRO A 155 -9.64 8.59 8.93
N SER A 156 -8.76 8.91 9.91
CA SER A 156 -9.09 9.79 11.03
C SER A 156 -9.22 11.26 10.60
N ARG A 157 -8.56 11.64 9.51
CA ARG A 157 -8.61 12.96 8.88
C ARG A 157 -8.58 12.80 7.36
N ILE A 158 -9.31 13.67 6.65
CA ILE A 158 -9.30 13.73 5.19
C ILE A 158 -8.97 15.15 4.76
N LEU A 159 -7.89 15.29 4.00
CA LEU A 159 -7.46 16.57 3.43
C LEU A 159 -7.90 16.65 1.97
N PHE A 160 -8.56 17.74 1.60
CA PHE A 160 -8.96 18.01 0.23
C PHE A 160 -7.86 18.78 -0.49
N LEU A 161 -7.38 18.26 -1.61
CA LEU A 161 -6.32 18.86 -2.42
C LEU A 161 -6.79 19.01 -3.87
N ASN A 162 -6.37 20.09 -4.53
CA ASN A 162 -6.59 20.25 -5.96
C ASN A 162 -5.77 19.24 -6.78
N GLU A 163 -4.59 18.87 -6.29
CA GLU A 163 -3.70 17.87 -6.89
C GLU A 163 -2.95 17.14 -5.79
N LEU A 164 -2.80 15.83 -5.93
CA LEU A 164 -1.96 15.06 -5.03
C LEU A 164 -0.47 15.34 -5.32
N PRO A 165 0.40 15.41 -4.29
CA PRO A 165 1.83 15.59 -4.51
C PRO A 165 2.41 14.36 -5.22
N LEU A 166 3.10 14.59 -6.35
CA LEU A 166 3.70 13.52 -7.13
C LEU A 166 5.22 13.52 -7.02
N THR A 167 5.80 12.34 -7.20
CA THR A 167 7.23 12.17 -7.43
C THR A 167 7.59 12.49 -8.89
N PRO A 168 8.88 12.66 -9.25
CA PRO A 168 9.30 12.83 -10.64
C PRO A 168 8.84 11.71 -11.58
N ASN A 169 8.57 10.52 -11.03
CA ASN A 169 8.07 9.36 -11.78
C ASN A 169 6.54 9.26 -11.81
N ASN A 170 5.84 10.36 -11.54
CA ASN A 170 4.37 10.45 -11.56
C ASN A 170 3.64 9.50 -10.59
N LYS A 171 4.27 9.17 -9.45
CA LYS A 171 3.65 8.40 -8.36
C LYS A 171 3.37 9.32 -7.18
N VAL A 172 2.31 9.05 -6.42
CA VAL A 172 1.99 9.82 -5.21
C VAL A 172 3.17 9.85 -4.24
N ASN A 173 3.56 11.04 -3.82
CA ASN A 173 4.63 11.24 -2.86
C ASN A 173 4.09 11.16 -1.41
N LYS A 174 3.97 9.92 -0.91
CA LYS A 174 3.46 9.66 0.44
C LYS A 174 4.28 10.36 1.56
N SER A 175 5.58 10.61 1.32
CA SER A 175 6.41 11.34 2.31
C SER A 175 6.04 12.82 2.41
N VAL A 176 5.69 13.47 1.29
CA VAL A 176 5.19 14.85 1.28
C VAL A 176 3.80 14.91 1.90
N MET A 177 2.93 13.95 1.56
CA MET A 177 1.61 13.85 2.17
C MET A 177 1.64 13.81 3.69
N ARG A 178 2.50 12.94 4.29
CA ARG A 178 2.63 12.86 5.76
C ARG A 178 2.94 14.22 6.37
N LYS A 179 3.78 15.03 5.72
CA LYS A 179 4.12 16.38 6.22
C LYS A 179 2.92 17.32 6.28
N PHE A 180 1.97 17.23 5.33
CA PHE A 180 0.77 18.05 5.35
C PHE A 180 -0.09 17.80 6.59
N PHE A 181 -0.17 16.54 7.04
CA PHE A 181 -0.93 16.17 8.22
C PHE A 181 -0.19 16.43 9.55
N MET A 182 1.13 16.56 9.50
CA MET A 182 1.97 16.80 10.68
C MET A 182 2.18 18.31 10.97
N GLN A 183 1.81 19.19 10.04
CA GLN A 183 1.85 20.62 10.28
C GLN A 183 0.67 21.01 11.18
N PRO A 184 0.90 21.85 12.23
CA PRO A 184 -0.21 22.38 12.99
C PRO A 184 -1.11 23.21 12.06
N GLU A 185 -2.41 23.10 12.25
CA GLU A 185 -3.39 23.95 11.56
C GLU A 185 -3.05 25.42 11.86
N GLN A 186 -2.80 26.22 10.81
CA GLN A 186 -2.57 27.66 10.92
C GLN A 186 -3.90 28.39 11.11
#